data_bf8fca93c4c7a0b27d1c2265f481c778
#
_entry.id   bf8fca93c4c7a0b27d1c2265f481c778
#
_cell.length_a   1.000
_cell.length_b   1.000
_cell.length_c   1.000
_cell.angle_alpha   90.00
_cell.angle_beta   90.00
_cell.angle_gamma   90.00
#
_symmetry.space_group_name_H-M   'P 1'
#
loop_
_entity.id
_entity.type
_entity.pdbx_description
1 polymer ?
#
loop_
_entity_poly.entity_id
_entity_poly.type
_entity_poly.pdbx_seq_one_letter_code
_entity_poly.pdbx_strand_id
1 'polypeptide(L)'
;LGKLVSGKKSERQEKNPQASMTQEEFDKKKTEQAEKRKERKNNGAKRDMHCEMEEVHVTIDSVMDAEFLKTLRLFGTRTCIRYSMEPIKFIKTVYHINTYTDGSILYPGKTPPALLLNSSYSPSFAAGLLQMRYIYSMPVERIIKYFADSGFTLRKATANKLIARSADVLGNFYKAICQIVLQQDYVTADETYHKVLLAKIKPTDKGSKKGYLWAVSAPKLGLVFFVYEDGSRSEQVILNVFSDYKGTIQSDAYAPYRKLESDAYPDIMRIACLQHVKRDFIDCGKEDKDAQEVVDILNRFYREDKKHKVG
;
A
#
# COMPACT_ATOMS: atom_id res chain seq x y z
N LEU A 1 23.94 1.80 -12.48
CA LEU A 1 24.14 1.21 -11.15
C LEU A 1 25.02 2.11 -10.27
N GLY A 2 26.17 2.62 -10.75
CA GLY A 2 27.05 3.50 -9.98
C GLY A 2 26.43 4.84 -9.56
N LYS A 3 25.52 5.42 -10.34
CA LYS A 3 24.79 6.66 -9.98
C LYS A 3 23.61 6.44 -9.03
N LEU A 4 23.12 5.21 -8.90
CA LEU A 4 22.07 4.84 -7.93
C LEU A 4 22.68 4.49 -6.56
N VAL A 5 23.95 4.09 -6.53
CA VAL A 5 24.66 3.71 -5.29
C VAL A 5 25.47 4.90 -4.75
N SER A 6 25.95 5.82 -5.63
CA SER A 6 26.46 7.10 -5.17
C SER A 6 25.29 7.99 -4.79
N GLY A 7 24.87 7.91 -3.56
CA GLY A 7 23.84 8.77 -2.98
C GLY A 7 24.02 10.23 -3.42
N LYS A 8 22.95 11.01 -3.31
CA LYS A 8 23.02 12.46 -3.53
C LYS A 8 24.21 13.01 -2.77
N LYS A 9 24.85 14.06 -3.26
CA LYS A 9 25.97 14.73 -2.59
C LYS A 9 25.74 15.07 -1.12
N SER A 10 24.47 15.09 -0.66
CA SER A 10 24.05 15.21 0.75
C SER A 10 24.39 14.01 1.62
N GLU A 11 24.67 12.84 1.04
CA GLU A 11 25.23 11.67 1.74
C GLU A 11 26.77 11.67 1.74
N ARG A 12 27.41 12.70 1.19
CA ARG A 12 28.79 12.95 1.52
C ARG A 12 28.84 13.14 3.03
N GLN A 13 29.49 12.21 3.68
CA GLN A 13 29.85 12.27 5.08
C GLN A 13 30.12 13.72 5.47
N GLU A 14 29.13 14.36 6.10
CA GLU A 14 29.42 15.46 6.98
C GLU A 14 30.53 14.93 7.88
N LYS A 15 31.66 15.61 7.93
CA LYS A 15 32.78 15.24 8.79
C LYS A 15 32.18 14.90 10.12
N ASN A 16 32.31 13.63 10.54
CA ASN A 16 31.71 13.16 11.77
C ASN A 16 32.03 14.18 12.86
N PRO A 17 31.05 14.93 13.40
CA PRO A 17 31.31 15.99 14.37
C PRO A 17 32.01 15.48 15.62
N GLN A 18 31.96 14.15 15.85
CA GLN A 18 32.66 13.46 16.92
C GLN A 18 34.17 13.30 16.66
N ALA A 19 34.64 13.39 15.40
CA ALA A 19 36.04 13.24 15.07
C ALA A 19 36.91 14.47 15.44
N SER A 20 36.30 15.62 15.76
CA SER A 20 36.97 16.86 16.17
C SER A 20 36.76 17.21 17.65
N MET A 21 36.09 16.32 18.42
CA MET A 21 35.86 16.56 19.84
C MET A 21 37.02 16.12 20.69
N THR A 22 37.30 16.87 21.75
CA THR A 22 38.22 16.44 22.77
C THR A 22 37.65 15.27 23.59
N GLN A 23 38.54 14.48 24.21
CA GLN A 23 38.13 13.32 25.01
C GLN A 23 37.11 13.73 26.13
N GLU A 24 37.35 14.89 26.76
CA GLU A 24 36.48 15.42 27.83
C GLU A 24 35.08 15.79 27.33
N GLU A 25 34.98 16.37 26.13
CA GLU A 25 33.69 16.67 25.49
C GLU A 25 32.92 15.40 25.08
N PHE A 26 33.65 14.37 24.65
CA PHE A 26 33.07 13.07 24.31
C PHE A 26 32.50 12.39 25.56
N ASP A 27 33.25 12.38 26.66
CA ASP A 27 32.83 11.76 27.92
C ASP A 27 31.66 12.52 28.54
N LYS A 28 31.62 13.86 28.44
CA LYS A 28 30.51 14.69 28.90
C LYS A 28 29.23 14.42 28.10
N LYS A 29 29.31 14.33 26.78
CA LYS A 29 28.16 13.93 25.94
C LYS A 29 27.70 12.51 26.20
N LYS A 30 28.60 11.60 26.50
CA LYS A 30 28.28 10.20 26.83
C LYS A 30 27.52 10.11 28.15
N THR A 31 27.90 10.89 29.17
CA THR A 31 27.17 10.98 30.45
C THR A 31 25.80 11.61 30.27
N GLU A 32 25.69 12.73 29.55
CA GLU A 32 24.40 13.36 29.23
C GLU A 32 23.46 12.44 28.46
N GLN A 33 24.00 11.67 27.51
CA GLN A 33 23.19 10.68 26.78
C GLN A 33 22.77 9.50 27.66
N ALA A 34 23.62 9.09 28.61
CA ALA A 34 23.28 8.05 29.57
C ALA A 34 22.20 8.51 30.56
N GLU A 35 22.23 9.76 31.00
CA GLU A 35 21.17 10.36 31.82
C GLU A 35 19.85 10.51 31.08
N LYS A 36 19.88 11.02 29.83
CA LYS A 36 18.70 11.09 28.96
C LYS A 36 18.13 9.71 28.62
N ARG A 37 18.96 8.65 28.60
CA ARG A 37 18.49 7.26 28.46
C ARG A 37 17.83 6.73 29.73
N LYS A 38 18.27 7.14 30.91
CA LYS A 38 17.61 6.80 32.20
C LYS A 38 16.27 7.51 32.36
N GLU A 39 16.16 8.76 31.90
CA GLU A 39 14.91 9.54 31.95
C GLU A 39 13.88 9.08 30.91
N ARG A 40 14.31 8.48 29.80
CA ARG A 40 13.38 7.83 28.87
C ARG A 40 12.79 6.62 29.57
N LYS A 41 11.61 6.82 30.21
CA LYS A 41 10.73 5.71 30.58
C LYS A 41 10.74 4.70 29.44
N ASN A 42 11.00 3.45 29.76
CA ASN A 42 11.06 2.33 28.82
C ASN A 42 9.72 2.22 28.05
N ASN A 43 9.54 3.06 27.05
CA ASN A 43 8.57 2.85 26.00
C ASN A 43 9.19 1.77 25.08
N GLY A 44 9.39 0.58 25.63
CA GLY A 44 9.69 -0.60 24.86
C GLY A 44 8.66 -0.64 23.73
N ALA A 45 9.13 -0.65 22.48
CA ALA A 45 8.24 -0.71 21.35
C ALA A 45 7.27 -1.86 21.60
N LYS A 46 5.98 -1.54 21.76
CA LYS A 46 4.91 -2.53 21.88
C LYS A 46 4.73 -3.15 20.48
N ARG A 47 5.63 -4.07 20.14
CA ARG A 47 5.76 -4.65 18.80
C ARG A 47 4.57 -5.51 18.40
N ASP A 48 3.84 -5.97 19.40
CA ASP A 48 2.68 -6.87 19.31
C ASP A 48 1.34 -6.19 19.55
N MET A 49 1.34 -4.85 19.70
CA MET A 49 0.17 -4.08 20.13
C MET A 49 -1.04 -4.15 19.16
N HIS A 50 -0.82 -4.59 17.93
CA HIS A 50 -1.86 -4.68 16.89
C HIS A 50 -1.83 -5.99 16.10
N CYS A 51 -1.17 -7.01 16.64
CA CYS A 51 -1.02 -8.30 15.98
C CYS A 51 -1.51 -9.40 16.91
N GLU A 52 -2.54 -10.12 16.49
CA GLU A 52 -2.92 -11.37 17.13
C GLU A 52 -1.87 -12.41 16.74
N MET A 53 -1.08 -12.84 17.72
CA MET A 53 -0.05 -13.86 17.57
C MET A 53 -0.38 -15.06 18.44
N GLU A 54 -0.09 -16.24 17.94
CA GLU A 54 -0.10 -17.45 18.77
C GLU A 54 1.03 -17.33 19.80
N GLU A 55 0.69 -17.39 21.09
CA GLU A 55 1.66 -17.37 22.17
C GLU A 55 1.96 -18.81 22.61
N VAL A 56 3.20 -19.22 22.46
CA VAL A 56 3.70 -20.52 22.96
C VAL A 56 4.51 -20.27 24.21
N HIS A 57 4.03 -20.78 25.35
CA HIS A 57 4.73 -20.69 26.62
C HIS A 57 5.56 -21.94 26.85
N VAL A 58 6.87 -21.75 26.98
CA VAL A 58 7.82 -22.83 27.26
C VAL A 58 8.52 -22.56 28.57
N THR A 59 8.41 -23.47 29.51
CA THR A 59 9.18 -23.43 30.77
C THR A 59 10.53 -24.08 30.53
N ILE A 60 11.61 -23.36 30.85
CA ILE A 60 12.98 -23.88 30.77
C ILE A 60 13.52 -23.95 32.20
N ASP A 61 13.72 -25.14 32.67
CA ASP A 61 14.36 -25.39 33.96
C ASP A 61 15.89 -25.39 33.82
N SER A 62 16.55 -25.37 34.94
CA SER A 62 18.01 -25.50 35.03
C SER A 62 18.46 -26.84 34.42
N VAL A 63 19.67 -26.88 33.84
CA VAL A 63 20.29 -28.07 33.23
C VAL A 63 20.72 -29.10 34.28
N MET A 64 20.29 -28.95 35.52
CA MET A 64 20.58 -29.89 36.62
C MET A 64 19.68 -31.12 36.59
N ASP A 65 20.14 -32.19 37.26
CA ASP A 65 19.37 -33.43 37.42
C ASP A 65 17.97 -33.14 38.01
N ALA A 66 16.95 -33.77 37.43
CA ALA A 66 15.55 -33.59 37.82
C ALA A 66 15.27 -33.94 39.29
N GLU A 67 16.03 -34.89 39.85
CA GLU A 67 15.92 -35.25 41.28
C GLU A 67 16.50 -34.17 42.19
N PHE A 68 17.62 -33.58 41.79
CA PHE A 68 18.23 -32.48 42.53
C PHE A 68 17.36 -31.21 42.47
N LEU A 69 16.73 -30.91 41.32
CA LEU A 69 15.81 -29.80 41.20
C LEU A 69 14.61 -29.87 42.17
N LYS A 70 14.13 -31.06 42.48
CA LYS A 70 13.04 -31.29 43.47
C LYS A 70 13.42 -30.87 44.89
N THR A 71 14.69 -30.83 45.21
CA THR A 71 15.21 -30.44 46.53
C THR A 71 15.39 -28.92 46.64
N LEU A 72 15.33 -28.20 45.53
CA LEU A 72 15.56 -26.75 45.45
C LEU A 72 14.26 -25.99 45.48
N ARG A 73 14.28 -24.81 46.07
CA ARG A 73 13.17 -23.87 46.05
C ARG A 73 13.31 -22.88 44.86
N LEU A 74 12.26 -22.75 44.07
CA LEU A 74 12.22 -21.71 43.00
C LEU A 74 12.42 -20.32 43.60
N PHE A 75 13.47 -19.65 43.17
CA PHE A 75 13.81 -18.28 43.63
C PHE A 75 13.08 -17.22 42.79
N GLY A 76 12.92 -17.45 41.50
CA GLY A 76 12.22 -16.54 40.60
C GLY A 76 12.24 -17.01 39.17
N THR A 77 11.35 -16.44 38.33
CA THR A 77 11.24 -16.73 36.91
C THR A 77 11.54 -15.45 36.09
N ARG A 78 12.42 -15.56 35.12
CA ARG A 78 12.73 -14.50 34.17
C ARG A 78 12.07 -14.83 32.85
N THR A 79 11.30 -13.88 32.34
CA THR A 79 10.68 -14.02 31.02
C THR A 79 11.64 -13.54 29.92
N CYS A 80 11.79 -14.33 28.89
CA CYS A 80 12.52 -13.98 27.66
C CYS A 80 11.63 -14.25 26.45
N ILE A 81 11.35 -13.21 25.67
CA ILE A 81 10.48 -13.30 24.50
C ILE A 81 11.33 -13.48 23.23
N ARG A 82 10.91 -14.37 22.35
CA ARG A 82 11.45 -14.55 21.00
C ARG A 82 10.31 -14.57 20.02
N TYR A 83 10.40 -13.73 18.99
CA TYR A 83 9.46 -13.75 17.88
C TYR A 83 10.03 -14.65 16.78
N SER A 84 9.21 -15.54 16.28
CA SER A 84 9.52 -16.40 15.13
C SER A 84 8.51 -16.19 14.03
N MET A 85 8.86 -16.54 12.80
CA MET A 85 8.00 -16.49 11.64
C MET A 85 8.19 -17.77 10.83
N GLU A 86 7.08 -18.42 10.50
CA GLU A 86 7.10 -19.53 9.57
C GLU A 86 7.05 -19.01 8.13
N PRO A 87 7.81 -19.59 7.20
CA PRO A 87 7.73 -19.25 5.79
C PRO A 87 6.36 -19.64 5.21
N ILE A 88 6.00 -19.07 4.05
CA ILE A 88 4.78 -19.38 3.34
C ILE A 88 4.67 -20.90 3.08
N LYS A 89 3.50 -21.47 3.35
CA LYS A 89 3.23 -22.90 3.14
C LYS A 89 2.35 -23.09 1.91
N PHE A 90 2.82 -23.90 0.96
CA PHE A 90 2.02 -24.32 -0.19
C PHE A 90 1.36 -25.67 0.08
N ILE A 91 0.07 -25.78 -0.30
CA ILE A 91 -0.72 -26.99 -0.09
C ILE A 91 -1.15 -27.50 -1.46
N LYS A 92 -0.83 -28.77 -1.76
CA LYS A 92 -1.33 -29.48 -2.94
C LYS A 92 -2.47 -30.39 -2.49
N THR A 93 -3.70 -30.03 -2.86
CA THR A 93 -4.87 -30.88 -2.65
C THR A 93 -5.12 -31.73 -3.89
N VAL A 94 -5.22 -33.03 -3.71
CA VAL A 94 -5.54 -33.99 -4.80
C VAL A 94 -6.96 -34.47 -4.61
N TYR A 95 -7.82 -34.17 -5.57
CA TYR A 95 -9.22 -34.63 -5.57
C TYR A 95 -9.35 -35.88 -6.41
N HIS A 96 -9.85 -36.97 -5.81
CA HIS A 96 -10.21 -38.20 -6.52
C HIS A 96 -11.72 -38.15 -6.77
N ILE A 97 -12.11 -38.01 -8.04
CA ILE A 97 -13.50 -37.81 -8.43
C ILE A 97 -14.00 -39.11 -9.07
N ASN A 98 -14.85 -39.81 -8.35
CA ASN A 98 -15.40 -41.08 -8.82
C ASN A 98 -16.55 -40.85 -9.84
N THR A 99 -16.63 -41.72 -10.82
CA THR A 99 -17.75 -41.81 -11.75
C THR A 99 -18.38 -43.17 -11.59
N TYR A 100 -19.68 -43.20 -11.39
CA TYR A 100 -20.44 -44.43 -11.26
C TYR A 100 -21.26 -44.68 -12.54
N THR A 101 -21.66 -45.92 -12.77
CA THR A 101 -22.52 -46.31 -13.91
C THR A 101 -23.50 -47.38 -13.51
N ASP A 102 -24.69 -47.36 -14.10
CA ASP A 102 -25.67 -48.44 -14.08
C ASP A 102 -25.58 -49.33 -15.31
N GLY A 103 -24.56 -49.11 -16.15
CA GLY A 103 -24.36 -49.79 -17.42
C GLY A 103 -24.91 -49.02 -18.64
N SER A 104 -25.77 -48.04 -18.43
CA SER A 104 -26.37 -47.21 -19.50
C SER A 104 -26.02 -45.74 -19.36
N ILE A 105 -25.98 -45.25 -18.12
CA ILE A 105 -25.75 -43.83 -17.77
C ILE A 105 -24.50 -43.71 -16.89
N LEU A 106 -23.75 -42.60 -17.09
CA LEU A 106 -22.62 -42.25 -16.27
C LEU A 106 -23.04 -41.16 -15.24
N TYR A 107 -22.68 -41.38 -14.00
CA TYR A 107 -22.93 -40.46 -12.87
C TYR A 107 -21.58 -39.92 -12.34
N PRO A 108 -21.01 -38.85 -12.97
CA PRO A 108 -19.74 -38.30 -12.56
C PRO A 108 -19.86 -37.52 -11.27
N GLY A 109 -18.87 -37.64 -10.40
CA GLY A 109 -18.71 -36.74 -9.26
C GLY A 109 -18.49 -35.30 -9.70
N LYS A 110 -18.90 -34.34 -8.87
CA LYS A 110 -18.73 -32.91 -9.16
C LYS A 110 -17.30 -32.47 -8.89
N THR A 111 -16.69 -31.78 -9.86
CA THR A 111 -15.42 -31.12 -9.67
C THR A 111 -15.57 -29.98 -8.66
N PRO A 112 -14.64 -29.79 -7.72
CA PRO A 112 -14.66 -28.66 -6.80
C PRO A 112 -14.70 -27.32 -7.55
N PRO A 113 -15.41 -26.30 -7.07
CA PRO A 113 -15.50 -25.00 -7.70
C PRO A 113 -14.12 -24.32 -7.73
N ALA A 114 -13.79 -23.72 -8.86
CA ALA A 114 -12.56 -22.93 -9.05
C ALA A 114 -12.90 -21.47 -9.33
N LEU A 115 -12.10 -20.54 -8.80
CA LEU A 115 -12.25 -19.11 -9.09
C LEU A 115 -12.09 -18.82 -10.59
N LEU A 116 -11.12 -19.48 -11.21
CA LEU A 116 -10.79 -19.30 -12.62
C LEU A 116 -11.05 -20.61 -13.36
N LEU A 117 -11.89 -20.58 -14.37
CA LEU A 117 -12.20 -21.74 -15.19
C LEU A 117 -10.92 -22.39 -15.72
N ASN A 118 -10.82 -23.71 -15.63
CA ASN A 118 -9.65 -24.49 -16.03
C ASN A 118 -8.33 -24.09 -15.34
N SER A 119 -8.41 -23.65 -14.09
CA SER A 119 -7.23 -23.33 -13.27
C SER A 119 -7.02 -24.39 -12.19
N SER A 120 -5.76 -24.81 -12.01
CA SER A 120 -5.34 -25.63 -10.89
C SER A 120 -5.01 -24.82 -9.61
N TYR A 121 -5.14 -23.50 -9.69
CA TYR A 121 -4.85 -22.59 -8.58
C TYR A 121 -6.14 -22.23 -7.84
N SER A 122 -6.10 -22.37 -6.52
CA SER A 122 -7.23 -22.05 -5.65
C SER A 122 -7.49 -20.54 -5.58
N PRO A 123 -8.69 -20.11 -5.14
CA PRO A 123 -8.97 -18.70 -4.87
C PRO A 123 -7.97 -18.09 -3.88
N SER A 124 -7.58 -18.83 -2.82
CA SER A 124 -6.60 -18.36 -1.83
C SER A 124 -5.22 -18.12 -2.43
N PHE A 125 -4.79 -18.96 -3.38
CA PHE A 125 -3.53 -18.76 -4.09
C PHE A 125 -3.56 -17.47 -4.93
N ALA A 126 -4.66 -17.25 -5.67
CA ALA A 126 -4.85 -16.04 -6.46
C ALA A 126 -4.89 -14.79 -5.57
N ALA A 127 -5.62 -14.83 -4.46
CA ALA A 127 -5.69 -13.75 -3.49
C ALA A 127 -4.32 -13.42 -2.89
N GLY A 128 -3.54 -14.42 -2.47
CA GLY A 128 -2.18 -14.23 -1.96
C GLY A 128 -1.24 -13.60 -2.99
N LEU A 129 -1.35 -14.03 -4.26
CA LEU A 129 -0.56 -13.45 -5.36
C LEU A 129 -0.91 -11.96 -5.60
N LEU A 130 -2.21 -11.60 -5.58
CA LEU A 130 -2.67 -10.22 -5.71
C LEU A 130 -2.25 -9.37 -4.52
N GLN A 131 -2.36 -9.90 -3.30
CA GLN A 131 -1.94 -9.22 -2.08
C GLN A 131 -0.44 -8.86 -2.13
N MET A 132 0.42 -9.82 -2.49
CA MET A 132 1.86 -9.56 -2.64
C MET A 132 2.13 -8.50 -3.71
N ARG A 133 1.42 -8.58 -4.84
CA ARG A 133 1.62 -7.68 -5.97
C ARG A 133 1.17 -6.26 -5.68
N TYR A 134 -0.01 -6.07 -5.10
CA TYR A 134 -0.67 -4.77 -5.01
C TYR A 134 -0.63 -4.15 -3.61
N ILE A 135 -0.79 -4.93 -2.55
CA ILE A 135 -0.74 -4.41 -1.18
C ILE A 135 0.72 -4.25 -0.74
N TYR A 136 1.57 -5.25 -1.02
CA TYR A 136 2.98 -5.21 -0.63
C TYR A 136 3.90 -4.68 -1.75
N SER A 137 3.34 -4.26 -2.88
CA SER A 137 4.08 -3.65 -4.00
C SER A 137 5.25 -4.49 -4.51
N MET A 138 5.18 -5.82 -4.38
CA MET A 138 6.25 -6.71 -4.81
C MET A 138 6.25 -6.88 -6.34
N PRO A 139 7.40 -6.71 -7.02
CA PRO A 139 7.53 -7.09 -8.43
C PRO A 139 7.26 -8.58 -8.63
N VAL A 140 6.66 -8.96 -9.76
CA VAL A 140 6.30 -10.37 -10.05
C VAL A 140 7.53 -11.28 -9.96
N GLU A 141 8.68 -10.83 -10.42
CA GLU A 141 9.95 -11.57 -10.34
C GLU A 141 10.37 -11.89 -8.90
N ARG A 142 10.15 -10.94 -7.98
CA ARG A 142 10.41 -11.15 -6.54
C ARG A 142 9.45 -12.14 -5.92
N ILE A 143 8.16 -12.05 -6.30
CA ILE A 143 7.13 -13.01 -5.84
C ILE A 143 7.51 -14.42 -6.27
N ILE A 144 7.87 -14.60 -7.55
CA ILE A 144 8.29 -15.89 -8.10
C ILE A 144 9.53 -16.44 -7.38
N LYS A 145 10.52 -15.57 -7.14
CA LYS A 145 11.71 -15.95 -6.37
C LYS A 145 11.35 -16.39 -4.96
N TYR A 146 10.52 -15.62 -4.27
CA TYR A 146 10.06 -15.94 -2.92
C TYR A 146 9.31 -17.27 -2.87
N PHE A 147 8.46 -17.56 -3.88
CA PHE A 147 7.79 -18.86 -3.99
C PHE A 147 8.79 -20.00 -4.23
N ALA A 148 9.77 -19.78 -5.11
CA ALA A 148 10.82 -20.77 -5.38
C ALA A 148 11.67 -21.08 -4.14
N ASP A 149 12.04 -20.04 -3.38
CA ASP A 149 12.78 -20.18 -2.12
C ASP A 149 11.95 -20.94 -1.06
N SER A 150 10.61 -20.92 -1.19
CA SER A 150 9.65 -21.69 -0.36
C SER A 150 9.24 -23.03 -0.97
N GLY A 151 9.93 -23.50 -2.00
CA GLY A 151 9.71 -24.82 -2.63
C GLY A 151 8.63 -24.86 -3.71
N PHE A 152 8.09 -23.73 -4.14
CA PHE A 152 7.04 -23.70 -5.16
C PHE A 152 7.48 -22.93 -6.43
N THR A 153 7.60 -23.67 -7.55
CA THR A 153 8.02 -23.08 -8.81
C THR A 153 6.81 -22.55 -9.61
N LEU A 154 6.79 -21.24 -9.86
CA LEU A 154 5.77 -20.55 -10.67
C LEU A 154 6.44 -19.84 -11.86
N ARG A 155 5.95 -20.08 -13.08
CA ARG A 155 6.45 -19.37 -14.27
C ARG A 155 5.89 -17.94 -14.31
N LYS A 156 6.71 -16.97 -14.74
CA LYS A 156 6.31 -15.54 -14.85
C LYS A 156 5.05 -15.36 -15.71
N ALA A 157 4.98 -16.04 -16.86
CA ALA A 157 3.79 -15.99 -17.73
C ALA A 157 2.53 -16.48 -17.00
N THR A 158 2.64 -17.54 -16.20
CA THR A 158 1.53 -18.07 -15.39
C THR A 158 1.11 -17.08 -14.32
N ALA A 159 2.06 -16.48 -13.59
CA ALA A 159 1.77 -15.46 -12.59
C ALA A 159 1.02 -14.27 -13.20
N ASN A 160 1.53 -13.72 -14.30
CA ASN A 160 0.89 -12.60 -14.99
C ASN A 160 -0.52 -12.96 -15.50
N LYS A 161 -0.71 -14.17 -16.04
CA LYS A 161 -2.02 -14.65 -16.50
C LYS A 161 -3.00 -14.80 -15.32
N LEU A 162 -2.55 -15.30 -14.17
CA LEU A 162 -3.38 -15.39 -12.97
C LEU A 162 -3.80 -14.01 -12.48
N ILE A 163 -2.86 -13.06 -12.41
CA ILE A 163 -3.14 -11.67 -12.02
C ILE A 163 -4.19 -11.07 -12.95
N ALA A 164 -4.00 -11.14 -14.27
CA ALA A 164 -4.92 -10.57 -15.26
C ALA A 164 -6.33 -11.18 -15.13
N ARG A 165 -6.44 -12.51 -15.12
CA ARG A 165 -7.75 -13.19 -14.99
C ARG A 165 -8.42 -12.93 -13.64
N SER A 166 -7.66 -12.77 -12.58
CA SER A 166 -8.22 -12.38 -11.27
C SER A 166 -8.74 -10.95 -11.28
N ALA A 167 -8.06 -10.04 -11.99
CA ALA A 167 -8.54 -8.68 -12.21
C ALA A 167 -9.88 -8.66 -12.98
N ASP A 168 -10.03 -9.51 -14.01
CA ASP A 168 -11.29 -9.66 -14.74
C ASP A 168 -12.45 -10.10 -13.82
N VAL A 169 -12.21 -11.06 -12.93
CA VAL A 169 -13.20 -11.51 -11.95
C VAL A 169 -13.61 -10.37 -11.00
N LEU A 170 -12.63 -9.54 -10.60
CA LEU A 170 -12.86 -8.38 -9.73
C LEU A 170 -13.52 -7.20 -10.46
N GLY A 171 -13.65 -7.24 -11.78
CA GLY A 171 -14.22 -6.15 -12.58
C GLY A 171 -15.64 -5.74 -12.16
N ASN A 172 -16.47 -6.68 -11.70
CA ASN A 172 -17.82 -6.36 -11.18
C ASN A 172 -17.75 -5.61 -9.84
N PHE A 173 -16.78 -5.94 -8.99
CA PHE A 173 -16.50 -5.19 -7.76
C PHE A 173 -16.07 -3.76 -8.07
N TYR A 174 -15.17 -3.58 -9.03
CA TYR A 174 -14.74 -2.27 -9.51
C TYR A 174 -15.93 -1.43 -9.97
N LYS A 175 -16.82 -1.99 -10.81
CA LYS A 175 -18.03 -1.30 -11.29
C LYS A 175 -18.95 -0.90 -10.13
N ALA A 176 -19.14 -1.77 -9.15
CA ALA A 176 -19.95 -1.48 -7.98
C ALA A 176 -19.34 -0.33 -7.15
N ILE A 177 -18.01 -0.31 -6.95
CA ILE A 177 -17.33 0.79 -6.27
C ILE A 177 -17.51 2.10 -7.04
N CYS A 178 -17.34 2.11 -8.37
CA CYS A 178 -17.58 3.29 -9.19
C CYS A 178 -19.01 3.84 -8.99
N GLN A 179 -20.02 2.94 -9.05
CA GLN A 179 -21.42 3.33 -8.85
C GLN A 179 -21.66 3.91 -7.45
N ILE A 180 -21.15 3.26 -6.39
CA ILE A 180 -21.31 3.74 -5.02
C ILE A 180 -20.66 5.11 -4.83
N VAL A 181 -19.48 5.33 -5.39
CA VAL A 181 -18.77 6.62 -5.30
C VAL A 181 -19.53 7.70 -6.06
N LEU A 182 -19.98 7.41 -7.29
CA LEU A 182 -20.70 8.38 -8.13
C LEU A 182 -22.15 8.64 -7.69
N GLN A 183 -22.68 7.88 -6.74
CA GLN A 183 -23.97 8.15 -6.09
C GLN A 183 -23.87 9.10 -4.91
N GLN A 184 -22.64 9.47 -4.49
CA GLN A 184 -22.47 10.39 -3.36
C GLN A 184 -22.71 11.84 -3.80
N ASP A 185 -23.23 12.64 -2.91
CA ASP A 185 -23.45 14.09 -3.09
C ASP A 185 -22.15 14.90 -3.15
N TYR A 186 -21.05 14.31 -2.71
CA TYR A 186 -19.73 14.95 -2.70
C TYR A 186 -18.64 13.93 -3.00
N VAL A 187 -17.82 14.27 -4.01
CA VAL A 187 -16.64 13.50 -4.41
C VAL A 187 -15.44 14.40 -4.62
N THR A 188 -14.24 13.81 -4.55
CA THR A 188 -13.00 14.50 -4.95
C THR A 188 -12.42 13.84 -6.18
N ALA A 189 -11.83 14.62 -7.08
CA ALA A 189 -11.20 14.15 -8.29
C ALA A 189 -9.81 14.78 -8.45
N ASP A 190 -8.84 13.95 -8.85
CA ASP A 190 -7.46 14.37 -9.09
C ASP A 190 -6.82 13.43 -10.12
N GLU A 191 -5.76 13.87 -10.80
CA GLU A 191 -5.00 13.01 -11.69
C GLU A 191 -3.53 12.89 -11.26
N THR A 192 -3.01 11.68 -11.33
CA THR A 192 -1.63 11.36 -10.99
C THR A 192 -0.85 10.95 -12.22
N TYR A 193 0.31 11.59 -12.41
CA TYR A 193 1.27 11.20 -13.43
C TYR A 193 1.97 9.90 -13.06
N HIS A 194 2.13 9.02 -14.04
CA HIS A 194 3.04 7.89 -13.93
C HIS A 194 3.76 7.61 -15.25
N LYS A 195 4.91 6.95 -15.15
CA LYS A 195 5.73 6.59 -16.28
C LYS A 195 5.35 5.20 -16.76
N VAL A 196 4.81 5.11 -17.98
CA VAL A 196 4.49 3.85 -18.64
C VAL A 196 5.72 3.37 -19.40
N LEU A 197 6.20 2.17 -19.09
CA LEU A 197 7.29 1.55 -19.82
C LEU A 197 6.77 0.95 -21.11
N LEU A 198 7.45 1.23 -22.21
CA LEU A 198 7.14 0.69 -23.53
C LEU A 198 8.20 -0.35 -23.94
N ALA A 199 7.74 -1.38 -24.63
CA ALA A 199 8.67 -2.30 -25.27
C ALA A 199 9.44 -1.57 -26.39
N LYS A 200 10.77 -1.67 -26.37
CA LYS A 200 11.62 -1.16 -27.44
C LYS A 200 11.72 -2.22 -28.53
N ILE A 201 11.21 -1.92 -29.70
CA ILE A 201 11.32 -2.76 -30.89
C ILE A 201 12.58 -2.36 -31.67
N LYS A 202 12.92 -1.04 -31.66
CA LYS A 202 14.11 -0.48 -32.30
C LYS A 202 14.96 0.30 -31.26
N PRO A 203 16.28 0.42 -31.46
CA PRO A 203 17.14 1.20 -30.54
C PRO A 203 16.72 2.66 -30.36
N THR A 204 16.10 3.24 -31.40
CA THR A 204 15.61 4.62 -31.42
C THR A 204 14.25 4.83 -30.71
N ASP A 205 13.56 3.76 -30.35
CA ASP A 205 12.24 3.84 -29.74
C ASP A 205 12.34 4.44 -28.34
N LYS A 206 11.36 5.30 -28.00
CA LYS A 206 11.20 5.81 -26.66
C LYS A 206 10.84 4.64 -25.73
N GLY A 207 11.68 4.35 -24.74
CA GLY A 207 11.42 3.25 -23.79
C GLY A 207 10.33 3.54 -22.76
N SER A 208 9.70 4.71 -22.82
CA SER A 208 8.60 5.08 -21.92
C SER A 208 7.77 6.23 -22.47
N LYS A 209 6.49 6.27 -22.10
CA LYS A 209 5.60 7.43 -22.31
C LYS A 209 5.09 7.97 -20.95
N LYS A 210 4.66 9.21 -20.95
CA LYS A 210 3.89 9.77 -19.83
C LYS A 210 2.49 9.18 -19.88
N GLY A 211 1.99 8.75 -18.73
CA GLY A 211 0.62 8.30 -18.56
C GLY A 211 -0.01 8.98 -17.35
N TYR A 212 -1.33 8.97 -17.28
CA TYR A 212 -2.10 9.56 -16.19
C TYR A 212 -3.12 8.54 -15.68
N LEU A 213 -3.30 8.58 -14.39
CA LEU A 213 -4.29 7.82 -13.67
C LEU A 213 -5.21 8.82 -12.97
N TRP A 214 -6.49 8.76 -13.26
CA TRP A 214 -7.51 9.61 -12.65
C TRP A 214 -8.03 8.92 -11.40
N ALA A 215 -8.09 9.63 -10.29
CA ALA A 215 -8.61 9.14 -9.03
C ALA A 215 -9.89 9.89 -8.69
N VAL A 216 -10.96 9.15 -8.40
CA VAL A 216 -12.21 9.73 -7.90
C VAL A 216 -12.53 9.08 -6.58
N SER A 217 -12.73 9.88 -5.54
CA SER A 217 -12.98 9.35 -4.20
C SER A 217 -14.23 9.94 -3.55
N ALA A 218 -14.85 9.14 -2.70
CA ALA A 218 -15.90 9.53 -1.77
C ALA A 218 -15.32 9.55 -0.35
N PRO A 219 -14.83 10.69 0.15
CA PRO A 219 -14.14 10.75 1.44
C PRO A 219 -14.98 10.28 2.62
N LYS A 220 -16.30 10.53 2.60
CA LYS A 220 -17.23 10.08 3.65
C LYS A 220 -17.28 8.56 3.80
N LEU A 221 -17.05 7.83 2.70
CA LEU A 221 -17.09 6.36 2.69
C LEU A 221 -15.69 5.73 2.73
N GLY A 222 -14.62 6.54 2.59
CA GLY A 222 -13.26 6.03 2.45
C GLY A 222 -13.06 5.19 1.18
N LEU A 223 -13.88 5.40 0.14
CA LEU A 223 -13.82 4.67 -1.12
C LEU A 223 -13.16 5.52 -2.21
N VAL A 224 -12.39 4.85 -3.06
CA VAL A 224 -11.75 5.46 -4.23
C VAL A 224 -11.78 4.47 -5.39
N PHE A 225 -11.98 4.98 -6.60
CA PHE A 225 -11.72 4.23 -7.83
C PHE A 225 -10.78 5.00 -8.74
N PHE A 226 -10.12 4.26 -9.62
CA PHE A 226 -9.14 4.81 -10.55
C PHE A 226 -9.56 4.53 -11.98
N VAL A 227 -9.39 5.51 -12.85
CA VAL A 227 -9.62 5.37 -14.29
C VAL A 227 -8.29 5.49 -15.03
N TYR A 228 -8.01 4.51 -15.88
CA TYR A 228 -6.82 4.48 -16.74
C TYR A 228 -7.25 4.27 -18.19
N GLU A 229 -7.30 5.35 -18.96
CA GLU A 229 -7.65 5.31 -20.37
C GLU A 229 -6.36 5.37 -21.21
N ASP A 230 -5.65 4.26 -21.29
CA ASP A 230 -4.31 4.13 -21.89
C ASP A 230 -3.33 5.24 -21.49
N GLY A 231 -3.49 5.77 -20.29
CA GLY A 231 -2.71 6.89 -19.76
C GLY A 231 -3.08 8.25 -20.36
N SER A 232 -4.24 8.38 -20.98
CA SER A 232 -4.73 9.63 -21.54
C SER A 232 -4.98 10.67 -20.44
N ARG A 233 -4.57 11.92 -20.71
CA ARG A 233 -4.94 13.12 -19.93
C ARG A 233 -6.02 13.92 -20.66
N SER A 234 -6.71 13.32 -21.65
CA SER A 234 -7.78 13.96 -22.38
C SER A 234 -8.93 14.34 -21.44
N GLU A 235 -9.51 15.51 -21.67
CA GLU A 235 -10.71 15.97 -20.96
C GLU A 235 -11.86 14.97 -21.06
N GLN A 236 -11.97 14.28 -22.19
CA GLN A 236 -13.05 13.32 -22.44
C GLN A 236 -13.10 12.22 -21.39
N VAL A 237 -11.96 11.84 -20.82
CA VAL A 237 -11.91 10.82 -19.76
C VAL A 237 -12.74 11.25 -18.56
N ILE A 238 -12.49 12.46 -18.05
CA ILE A 238 -13.18 12.96 -16.86
C ILE A 238 -14.63 13.36 -17.15
N LEU A 239 -14.90 13.90 -18.33
CA LEU A 239 -16.26 14.21 -18.75
C LEU A 239 -17.13 12.96 -18.88
N ASN A 240 -16.56 11.85 -19.38
CA ASN A 240 -17.26 10.57 -19.43
C ASN A 240 -17.53 10.00 -18.00
N VAL A 241 -16.59 10.18 -17.09
CA VAL A 241 -16.76 9.71 -15.70
C VAL A 241 -17.93 10.44 -15.02
N PHE A 242 -18.09 11.74 -15.28
CA PHE A 242 -19.10 12.57 -14.63
C PHE A 242 -20.33 12.88 -15.51
N SER A 243 -20.51 12.16 -16.62
CA SER A 243 -21.63 12.42 -17.55
C SER A 243 -23.02 12.43 -16.88
N ASP A 244 -23.24 11.54 -15.93
CA ASP A 244 -24.51 11.37 -15.23
C ASP A 244 -24.43 11.75 -13.74
N TYR A 245 -23.30 12.34 -13.32
CA TYR A 245 -23.09 12.71 -11.94
C TYR A 245 -23.90 13.93 -11.54
N LYS A 246 -24.43 13.89 -10.31
CA LYS A 246 -25.16 15.00 -9.69
C LYS A 246 -24.60 15.26 -8.31
N GLY A 247 -24.09 16.46 -8.07
CA GLY A 247 -23.53 16.81 -6.77
C GLY A 247 -22.30 17.68 -6.86
N THR A 248 -21.51 17.66 -5.81
CA THR A 248 -20.33 18.51 -5.67
C THR A 248 -19.05 17.74 -5.99
N ILE A 249 -18.22 18.32 -6.87
CA ILE A 249 -16.89 17.79 -7.21
C ILE A 249 -15.83 18.75 -6.68
N GLN A 250 -14.94 18.27 -5.82
CA GLN A 250 -13.74 19.00 -5.44
C GLN A 250 -12.57 18.57 -6.33
N SER A 251 -11.96 19.52 -7.05
CA SER A 251 -10.80 19.24 -7.90
C SER A 251 -9.81 20.43 -7.88
N ASP A 252 -8.66 20.25 -8.54
CA ASP A 252 -7.77 21.36 -8.86
C ASP A 252 -8.36 22.28 -9.94
N ALA A 253 -7.58 23.28 -10.39
CA ALA A 253 -7.97 24.22 -11.43
C ALA A 253 -7.72 23.72 -12.86
N TYR A 254 -7.43 22.44 -13.07
CA TYR A 254 -7.17 21.88 -14.40
C TYR A 254 -8.36 22.06 -15.34
N ALA A 255 -8.07 22.49 -16.58
CA ALA A 255 -9.09 22.94 -17.53
C ALA A 255 -10.26 21.94 -17.77
N PRO A 256 -10.05 20.62 -17.86
CA PRO A 256 -11.14 19.67 -18.01
C PRO A 256 -12.19 19.72 -16.89
N TYR A 257 -11.78 19.94 -15.65
CA TYR A 257 -12.75 20.07 -14.54
C TYR A 257 -13.59 21.34 -14.64
N ARG A 258 -13.03 22.44 -15.21
CA ARG A 258 -13.78 23.69 -15.42
C ARG A 258 -14.93 23.52 -16.41
N LYS A 259 -14.83 22.56 -17.35
CA LYS A 259 -15.94 22.28 -18.28
C LYS A 259 -17.16 21.70 -17.59
N LEU A 260 -16.99 21.08 -16.44
CA LEU A 260 -18.08 20.59 -15.60
C LEU A 260 -18.87 21.72 -14.91
N GLU A 261 -18.41 22.99 -15.00
CA GLU A 261 -19.13 24.18 -14.54
C GLU A 261 -20.06 24.78 -15.63
N SER A 262 -20.09 24.20 -16.83
CA SER A 262 -20.89 24.70 -17.94
C SER A 262 -22.35 24.27 -17.85
N ASP A 263 -23.22 24.95 -18.60
CA ASP A 263 -24.66 24.62 -18.71
C ASP A 263 -24.93 23.19 -19.22
N ALA A 264 -23.92 22.51 -19.77
CA ALA A 264 -24.00 21.11 -20.16
C ALA A 264 -24.06 20.16 -18.95
N TYR A 265 -23.68 20.63 -17.76
CA TYR A 265 -23.65 19.85 -16.52
C TYR A 265 -24.36 20.61 -15.37
N PRO A 266 -25.66 20.90 -15.50
CA PRO A 266 -26.39 21.80 -14.58
C PRO A 266 -26.51 21.24 -13.16
N ASP A 267 -26.37 19.93 -12.99
CA ASP A 267 -26.49 19.25 -11.71
C ASP A 267 -25.13 19.12 -10.98
N ILE A 268 -24.03 19.63 -11.57
CA ILE A 268 -22.70 19.56 -10.99
C ILE A 268 -22.28 20.92 -10.42
N MET A 269 -21.88 20.93 -9.17
CA MET A 269 -21.20 22.05 -8.54
C MET A 269 -19.72 21.71 -8.34
N ARG A 270 -18.83 22.45 -8.97
CA ARG A 270 -17.38 22.26 -8.74
C ARG A 270 -16.86 23.23 -7.69
N ILE A 271 -16.04 22.73 -6.78
CA ILE A 271 -15.30 23.54 -5.80
C ILE A 271 -13.79 23.30 -5.92
N ALA A 272 -13.02 24.34 -5.62
CA ALA A 272 -11.56 24.26 -5.69
C ALA A 272 -10.96 23.45 -4.52
N CYS A 273 -9.94 22.67 -4.81
CA CYS A 273 -9.14 22.00 -3.79
C CYS A 273 -8.17 22.99 -3.14
N LEU A 274 -8.42 23.34 -1.89
CA LEU A 274 -7.57 24.28 -1.13
C LEU A 274 -6.13 23.82 -0.95
N GLN A 275 -5.83 22.51 -1.05
CA GLN A 275 -4.45 22.04 -1.03
C GLN A 275 -3.68 22.41 -2.29
N HIS A 276 -4.34 22.38 -3.46
CA HIS A 276 -3.73 22.85 -4.69
C HIS A 276 -3.56 24.37 -4.68
N VAL A 277 -4.59 25.10 -4.26
CA VAL A 277 -4.50 26.56 -4.08
C VAL A 277 -3.33 26.92 -3.15
N LYS A 278 -3.20 26.27 -2.02
CA LYS A 278 -2.09 26.48 -1.09
C LYS A 278 -0.73 26.21 -1.74
N ARG A 279 -0.61 25.16 -2.55
CA ARG A 279 0.62 24.82 -3.26
C ARG A 279 0.99 25.91 -4.24
N ASP A 280 0.03 26.43 -5.00
CA ASP A 280 0.25 27.52 -5.96
C ASP A 280 0.81 28.75 -5.25
N PHE A 281 0.28 29.14 -4.08
CA PHE A 281 0.81 30.24 -3.29
C PHE A 281 2.20 29.97 -2.71
N ILE A 282 2.51 28.75 -2.33
CA ILE A 282 3.86 28.37 -1.91
C ILE A 282 4.86 28.49 -3.08
N ASP A 283 4.43 28.15 -4.30
CA ASP A 283 5.25 28.18 -5.48
C ASP A 283 5.50 29.63 -5.99
N CYS A 284 4.70 30.63 -5.58
CA CYS A 284 4.97 32.05 -5.79
C CYS A 284 6.26 32.54 -5.10
N GLY A 285 6.75 31.81 -4.11
CA GLY A 285 8.02 32.06 -3.44
C GLY A 285 7.85 32.64 -2.04
N LYS A 286 8.90 32.42 -1.22
CA LYS A 286 8.91 32.86 0.18
C LYS A 286 9.06 34.37 0.38
N GLU A 287 9.47 35.08 -0.67
CA GLU A 287 9.69 36.54 -0.63
C GLU A 287 8.39 37.32 -0.88
N ASP A 288 7.36 36.66 -1.44
CA ASP A 288 6.04 37.23 -1.62
C ASP A 288 5.25 37.18 -0.31
N LYS A 289 5.15 38.35 0.35
CA LYS A 289 4.48 38.48 1.66
C LYS A 289 2.99 38.19 1.59
N ASP A 290 2.33 38.58 0.50
CA ASP A 290 0.89 38.38 0.32
C ASP A 290 0.57 36.91 0.11
N ALA A 291 1.39 36.23 -0.72
CA ALA A 291 1.31 34.78 -0.88
C ALA A 291 1.55 34.03 0.45
N GLN A 292 2.51 34.47 1.24
CA GLN A 292 2.80 33.85 2.54
C GLN A 292 1.64 34.05 3.53
N GLU A 293 0.99 35.23 3.54
CA GLU A 293 -0.19 35.45 4.37
C GLU A 293 -1.34 34.49 4.04
N VAL A 294 -1.61 34.27 2.74
CA VAL A 294 -2.62 33.28 2.31
C VAL A 294 -2.26 31.87 2.78
N VAL A 295 -0.99 31.48 2.66
CA VAL A 295 -0.52 30.17 3.14
C VAL A 295 -0.75 30.02 4.65
N ASP A 296 -0.51 31.09 5.43
CA ASP A 296 -0.71 31.07 6.87
C ASP A 296 -2.19 31.02 7.27
N ILE A 297 -3.07 31.68 6.53
CA ILE A 297 -4.52 31.57 6.72
C ILE A 297 -4.98 30.13 6.46
N LEU A 298 -4.56 29.52 5.34
CA LEU A 298 -4.91 28.14 5.01
C LEU A 298 -4.36 27.16 6.05
N ASN A 299 -3.14 27.39 6.56
CA ASN A 299 -2.56 26.57 7.62
C ASN A 299 -3.36 26.66 8.93
N ARG A 300 -3.90 27.84 9.27
CA ARG A 300 -4.79 27.99 10.43
C ARG A 300 -6.10 27.26 10.22
N PHE A 301 -6.70 27.39 9.04
CA PHE A 301 -7.92 26.66 8.66
C PHE A 301 -7.74 25.15 8.83
N TYR A 302 -6.67 24.56 8.29
CA TYR A 302 -6.42 23.11 8.40
C TYR A 302 -6.11 22.66 9.85
N ARG A 303 -5.56 23.54 10.68
CA ARG A 303 -5.36 23.23 12.11
C ARG A 303 -6.68 23.15 12.86
N GLU A 304 -7.61 24.05 12.56
CA GLU A 304 -8.95 24.02 13.16
C GLU A 304 -9.76 22.81 12.66
N ASP A 305 -9.75 22.53 11.36
CA ASP A 305 -10.41 21.35 10.77
C ASP A 305 -9.96 20.03 11.44
N LYS A 306 -8.66 19.91 11.74
CA LYS A 306 -8.15 18.75 12.46
C LYS A 306 -8.70 18.59 13.88
N LYS A 307 -9.03 19.67 14.57
CA LYS A 307 -9.59 19.61 15.93
C LYS A 307 -11.04 19.14 15.93
N HIS A 308 -11.75 19.36 14.82
CA HIS A 308 -13.17 19.04 14.66
C HIS A 308 -13.42 17.73 13.89
N LYS A 309 -12.38 17.09 13.36
CA LYS A 309 -12.48 15.71 12.85
C LYS A 309 -12.63 14.77 14.04
N VAL A 310 -13.89 14.55 14.42
CA VAL A 310 -14.28 13.41 15.25
C VAL A 310 -14.11 12.17 14.37
N GLY A 311 -13.36 11.16 14.87
CA GLY A 311 -13.02 9.94 14.17
C GLY A 311 -14.24 9.07 13.80
#